data_d2a15b8e83d4cc76a16593f2037a713b
#
_entry.id   d2a15b8e83d4cc76a16593f2037a713b
#
_cell.length_a   1.000
_cell.length_b   1.000
_cell.length_c   1.000
_cell.angle_alpha   90.00
_cell.angle_beta   90.00
_cell.angle_gamma   90.00
#
_symmetry.space_group_name_H-M   'P 1'
#
loop_
_entity.id
_entity.type
_entity.pdbx_description
1 polymer ?
#
loop_
_entity_poly.entity_id
_entity_poly.type
_entity_poly.pdbx_seq_one_letter_code
_entity_poly.pdbx_strand_id
1 'polypeptide(L)'
;MASIKTLSTGKPVDLSIRGELSEIADSVNQASQVLSRQNQARANWISGVSHDIRTPLSMIMGYAQRIAGDHEANGNIRQEAEIIRAQSAKIKDLVQDLNLVSQLEYEMQPLHKEPVRLSKLLRSYAADLLNAGIGEKHSIGVDVSSEAETAVIECDARLISRAIGNLVQNSINHNPQGCDIFLSLDCSSEDVSITVADNGVGMSAEKLRELEEKPHYMESTDERLDLRHGLGLLLVRQIVEAHDGIMKIESTPQSGYKTILTFRWPRSLK
;
A
#
# COMPACT_ATOMS: atom_id res chain seq x y z
N MET A 1 -21.77 10.35 -20.84
CA MET A 1 -20.87 9.18 -20.89
C MET A 1 -19.87 9.12 -19.70
N ALA A 2 -19.41 10.23 -19.14
CA ALA A 2 -18.54 10.23 -17.95
C ALA A 2 -19.18 9.57 -16.72
N SER A 3 -20.47 9.81 -16.48
CA SER A 3 -21.19 9.32 -15.29
C SER A 3 -21.39 7.79 -15.23
N ILE A 4 -21.39 7.09 -16.37
CA ILE A 4 -21.54 5.61 -16.38
C ILE A 4 -20.20 4.92 -16.08
N LYS A 5 -19.06 5.54 -16.42
CA LYS A 5 -17.74 5.05 -16.03
C LYS A 5 -17.51 5.12 -14.52
N THR A 6 -18.16 6.04 -13.82
CA THR A 6 -18.09 6.16 -12.35
C THR A 6 -18.83 5.05 -11.61
N LEU A 7 -19.80 4.38 -12.23
CA LEU A 7 -20.45 3.19 -11.65
C LEU A 7 -19.48 2.02 -11.39
N SER A 8 -18.50 1.84 -12.26
CA SER A 8 -17.49 0.79 -12.10
C SER A 8 -16.49 1.09 -10.97
N THR A 9 -16.42 2.32 -10.48
CA THR A 9 -15.57 2.75 -9.35
C THR A 9 -16.30 2.76 -8.01
N GLY A 10 -17.58 2.33 -7.96
CA GLY A 10 -18.38 2.30 -6.73
C GLY A 10 -18.86 3.65 -6.22
N LYS A 11 -18.59 4.75 -6.96
CA LYS A 11 -19.06 6.08 -6.59
C LYS A 11 -20.56 6.23 -6.83
N PRO A 12 -21.31 6.88 -5.92
CA PRO A 12 -22.72 7.17 -6.16
C PRO A 12 -22.87 8.07 -7.39
N VAL A 13 -23.70 7.62 -8.32
CA VAL A 13 -24.03 8.37 -9.53
C VAL A 13 -25.41 8.97 -9.33
N ASP A 14 -25.56 10.26 -9.64
CA ASP A 14 -26.84 10.96 -9.71
C ASP A 14 -27.08 11.40 -11.16
N LEU A 15 -27.94 10.66 -11.85
CA LEU A 15 -28.37 10.95 -13.23
C LEU A 15 -29.69 11.70 -13.19
N SER A 16 -29.68 12.97 -13.48
CA SER A 16 -30.89 13.76 -13.65
C SER A 16 -31.26 13.86 -15.14
N ILE A 17 -31.96 12.86 -15.67
CA ILE A 17 -32.44 12.80 -17.06
C ILE A 17 -33.95 12.97 -17.06
N ARG A 18 -34.48 13.81 -17.97
CA ARG A 18 -35.91 14.02 -18.16
C ARG A 18 -36.39 13.34 -19.45
N GLY A 19 -37.64 12.82 -19.47
CA GLY A 19 -38.24 12.17 -20.63
C GLY A 19 -38.22 10.64 -20.53
N GLU A 20 -38.30 9.96 -21.68
CA GLU A 20 -38.44 8.49 -21.77
C GLU A 20 -37.32 7.67 -21.08
N LEU A 21 -36.16 8.28 -20.83
CA LEU A 21 -35.02 7.66 -20.15
C LEU A 21 -35.01 7.91 -18.65
N SER A 22 -36.02 8.58 -18.07
CA SER A 22 -36.03 8.87 -16.61
C SER A 22 -36.11 7.62 -15.75
N GLU A 23 -36.90 6.61 -16.16
CA GLU A 23 -37.03 5.35 -15.43
C GLU A 23 -35.71 4.56 -15.39
N ILE A 24 -34.93 4.61 -16.48
CA ILE A 24 -33.58 4.00 -16.52
C ILE A 24 -32.63 4.76 -15.61
N ALA A 25 -32.66 6.08 -15.63
CA ALA A 25 -31.84 6.93 -14.77
C ALA A 25 -32.13 6.65 -13.28
N ASP A 26 -33.42 6.56 -12.92
CA ASP A 26 -33.85 6.23 -11.55
C ASP A 26 -33.39 4.84 -11.11
N SER A 27 -33.50 3.84 -12.00
CA SER A 27 -33.01 2.48 -11.74
C SER A 27 -31.50 2.43 -11.53
N VAL A 28 -30.72 3.19 -12.33
CA VAL A 28 -29.28 3.31 -12.20
C VAL A 28 -28.90 4.01 -10.90
N ASN A 29 -29.59 5.10 -10.56
CA ASN A 29 -29.37 5.84 -9.31
C ASN A 29 -29.67 4.95 -8.09
N GLN A 30 -30.76 4.17 -8.12
CA GLN A 30 -31.10 3.24 -7.05
C GLN A 30 -30.07 2.12 -6.91
N ALA A 31 -29.62 1.51 -8.01
CA ALA A 31 -28.58 0.48 -8.00
C ALA A 31 -27.26 1.06 -7.44
N SER A 32 -26.88 2.26 -7.84
CA SER A 32 -25.70 2.97 -7.35
C SER A 32 -25.76 3.22 -5.84
N GLN A 33 -26.93 3.64 -5.32
CA GLN A 33 -27.11 3.83 -3.88
C GLN A 33 -27.03 2.52 -3.09
N VAL A 34 -27.58 1.42 -3.64
CA VAL A 34 -27.50 0.10 -3.00
C VAL A 34 -26.05 -0.37 -2.93
N LEU A 35 -25.30 -0.26 -4.03
CA LEU A 35 -23.87 -0.60 -4.07
C LEU A 35 -23.06 0.24 -3.08
N SER A 36 -23.29 1.54 -3.03
CA SER A 36 -22.60 2.44 -2.08
C SER A 36 -22.87 2.03 -0.62
N ARG A 37 -24.12 1.70 -0.27
CA ARG A 37 -24.47 1.23 1.07
C ARG A 37 -23.82 -0.12 1.41
N GLN A 38 -23.77 -1.05 0.45
CA GLN A 38 -23.08 -2.34 0.65
C GLN A 38 -21.59 -2.15 0.87
N ASN A 39 -20.93 -1.30 0.09
CA ASN A 39 -19.53 -0.96 0.23
C ASN A 39 -19.23 -0.33 1.60
N GLN A 40 -20.07 0.62 2.02
CA GLN A 40 -19.99 1.24 3.34
C GLN A 40 -20.13 0.21 4.47
N ALA A 41 -21.12 -0.67 4.38
CA ALA A 41 -21.33 -1.72 5.38
C ALA A 41 -20.13 -2.67 5.46
N ARG A 42 -19.54 -3.03 4.32
CA ARG A 42 -18.36 -3.89 4.23
C ARG A 42 -17.13 -3.24 4.86
N ALA A 43 -16.86 -1.97 4.55
CA ALA A 43 -15.74 -1.24 5.15
C ALA A 43 -15.91 -1.06 6.66
N ASN A 44 -17.12 -0.76 7.13
CA ASN A 44 -17.43 -0.66 8.56
C ASN A 44 -17.24 -2.01 9.27
N TRP A 45 -17.64 -3.12 8.62
CA TRP A 45 -17.44 -4.47 9.16
C TRP A 45 -15.95 -4.81 9.29
N ILE A 46 -15.14 -4.57 8.24
CA ILE A 46 -13.68 -4.79 8.26
C ILE A 46 -13.04 -3.94 9.37
N SER A 47 -13.47 -2.69 9.52
CA SER A 47 -12.96 -1.79 10.57
C SER A 47 -13.29 -2.32 11.98
N GLY A 48 -14.52 -2.82 12.19
CA GLY A 48 -14.95 -3.45 13.45
C GLY A 48 -14.13 -4.69 13.78
N VAL A 49 -14.00 -5.62 12.83
CA VAL A 49 -13.19 -6.85 12.99
C VAL A 49 -11.72 -6.51 13.27
N SER A 50 -11.17 -5.51 12.56
CA SER A 50 -9.80 -5.06 12.79
C SER A 50 -9.57 -4.53 14.20
N HIS A 51 -10.56 -3.79 14.75
CA HIS A 51 -10.52 -3.33 16.14
C HIS A 51 -10.57 -4.50 17.13
N ASP A 52 -11.47 -5.45 16.90
CA ASP A 52 -11.67 -6.59 17.80
C ASP A 52 -10.49 -7.57 17.80
N ILE A 53 -9.75 -7.68 16.69
CA ILE A 53 -8.49 -8.43 16.61
C ILE A 53 -7.34 -7.69 17.31
N ARG A 54 -7.27 -6.36 17.21
CA ARG A 54 -6.18 -5.57 17.79
C ARG A 54 -6.07 -5.72 19.31
N THR A 55 -7.20 -5.80 20.00
CA THR A 55 -7.25 -5.88 21.46
C THR A 55 -6.60 -7.16 21.99
N PRO A 56 -7.03 -8.40 21.62
CA PRO A 56 -6.41 -9.63 22.10
C PRO A 56 -4.95 -9.73 21.64
N LEU A 57 -4.63 -9.24 20.43
CA LEU A 57 -3.27 -9.26 19.91
C LEU A 57 -2.33 -8.38 20.73
N SER A 58 -2.78 -7.21 21.19
CA SER A 58 -2.00 -6.34 22.07
C SER A 58 -1.72 -7.00 23.43
N MET A 59 -2.66 -7.80 23.95
CA MET A 59 -2.43 -8.57 25.17
C MET A 59 -1.39 -9.68 24.96
N ILE A 60 -1.48 -10.43 23.85
CA ILE A 60 -0.50 -11.47 23.49
C ILE A 60 0.90 -10.86 23.39
N MET A 61 1.02 -9.73 22.68
CA MET A 61 2.29 -8.99 22.57
C MET A 61 2.82 -8.55 23.93
N GLY A 62 1.96 -8.05 24.81
CA GLY A 62 2.34 -7.62 26.17
C GLY A 62 2.84 -8.76 27.04
N TYR A 63 2.18 -9.94 27.00
CA TYR A 63 2.65 -11.12 27.72
C TYR A 63 3.97 -11.66 27.16
N ALA A 64 4.08 -11.75 25.85
CA ALA A 64 5.30 -12.19 25.19
C ALA A 64 6.48 -11.25 25.52
N GLN A 65 6.27 -9.93 25.53
CA GLN A 65 7.27 -8.95 25.93
C GLN A 65 7.73 -9.13 27.38
N ARG A 66 6.81 -9.42 28.31
CA ARG A 66 7.14 -9.66 29.72
C ARG A 66 7.98 -10.92 29.88
N ILE A 67 7.62 -12.02 29.19
CA ILE A 67 8.37 -13.29 29.24
C ILE A 67 9.75 -13.11 28.60
N ALA A 68 9.86 -12.43 27.48
CA ALA A 68 11.14 -12.15 26.83
C ALA A 68 12.08 -11.28 27.68
N GLY A 69 11.51 -10.36 28.47
CA GLY A 69 12.25 -9.48 29.40
C GLY A 69 12.55 -10.10 30.76
N ASP A 70 12.07 -11.31 31.06
CA ASP A 70 12.32 -11.98 32.32
C ASP A 70 13.70 -12.61 32.33
N HIS A 71 14.58 -12.10 33.19
CA HIS A 71 15.95 -12.60 33.34
C HIS A 71 16.04 -13.97 33.98
N GLU A 72 15.01 -14.39 34.73
CA GLU A 72 14.93 -15.71 35.36
C GLU A 72 14.37 -16.78 34.43
N ALA A 73 13.73 -16.39 33.33
CA ALA A 73 13.21 -17.32 32.35
C ALA A 73 14.34 -18.04 31.59
N ASN A 74 14.09 -19.32 31.29
CA ASN A 74 15.01 -20.13 30.47
C ASN A 74 15.19 -19.47 29.08
N GLY A 75 16.41 -19.54 28.54
CA GLY A 75 16.78 -18.97 27.24
C GLY A 75 15.85 -19.40 26.10
N ASN A 76 15.43 -20.67 26.08
CA ASN A 76 14.48 -21.17 25.08
C ASN A 76 13.08 -20.48 25.20
N ILE A 77 12.60 -20.32 26.44
CA ILE A 77 11.31 -19.65 26.71
C ILE A 77 11.36 -18.19 26.26
N ARG A 78 12.47 -17.49 26.50
CA ARG A 78 12.66 -16.13 26.02
C ARG A 78 12.67 -16.05 24.50
N GLN A 79 13.34 -16.98 23.83
CA GLN A 79 13.38 -17.05 22.37
C GLN A 79 11.99 -17.34 21.78
N GLU A 80 11.23 -18.26 22.39
CA GLU A 80 9.83 -18.53 21.98
C GLU A 80 8.94 -17.30 22.17
N ALA A 81 9.09 -16.58 23.27
CA ALA A 81 8.36 -15.34 23.53
C ALA A 81 8.69 -14.25 22.50
N GLU A 82 9.96 -14.10 22.09
CA GLU A 82 10.34 -13.19 21.02
C GLU A 82 9.71 -13.57 19.67
N ILE A 83 9.63 -14.86 19.36
CA ILE A 83 8.95 -15.35 18.15
C ILE A 83 7.46 -15.00 18.21
N ILE A 84 6.79 -15.26 19.34
CA ILE A 84 5.37 -14.92 19.54
C ILE A 84 5.16 -13.41 19.35
N ARG A 85 6.01 -12.58 19.94
CA ARG A 85 5.96 -11.12 19.82
C ARG A 85 6.10 -10.68 18.36
N ALA A 86 7.09 -11.22 17.65
CA ALA A 86 7.34 -10.90 16.25
C ALA A 86 6.18 -11.32 15.33
N GLN A 87 5.62 -12.52 15.53
CA GLN A 87 4.45 -12.97 14.74
C GLN A 87 3.20 -12.15 15.05
N SER A 88 3.00 -11.79 16.31
CA SER A 88 1.88 -10.94 16.71
C SER A 88 1.98 -9.52 16.10
N ALA A 89 3.17 -8.96 16.03
CA ALA A 89 3.41 -7.68 15.35
C ALA A 89 3.05 -7.78 13.86
N LYS A 90 3.46 -8.85 13.18
CA LYS A 90 3.10 -9.09 11.76
C LYS A 90 1.59 -9.18 11.55
N ILE A 91 0.85 -9.88 12.43
CA ILE A 91 -0.62 -9.97 12.34
C ILE A 91 -1.23 -8.57 12.53
N LYS A 92 -0.73 -7.78 13.48
CA LYS A 92 -1.18 -6.41 13.71
C LYS A 92 -1.02 -5.56 12.45
N ASP A 93 0.12 -5.64 11.78
CA ASP A 93 0.41 -4.87 10.56
C ASP A 93 -0.52 -5.31 9.42
N LEU A 94 -0.73 -6.63 9.23
CA LEU A 94 -1.66 -7.16 8.23
C LEU A 94 -3.11 -6.68 8.46
N VAL A 95 -3.58 -6.67 9.70
CA VAL A 95 -4.93 -6.18 10.05
C VAL A 95 -5.05 -4.68 9.79
N GLN A 96 -4.00 -3.91 10.07
CA GLN A 96 -3.97 -2.48 9.77
C GLN A 96 -3.95 -2.20 8.26
N ASP A 97 -3.18 -2.99 7.50
CA ASP A 97 -3.12 -2.87 6.04
C ASP A 97 -4.48 -3.22 5.42
N LEU A 98 -5.11 -4.31 5.86
CA LEU A 98 -6.45 -4.70 5.39
C LEU A 98 -7.50 -3.61 5.63
N ASN A 99 -7.49 -3.02 6.84
CA ASN A 99 -8.41 -1.94 7.18
C ASN A 99 -8.15 -0.70 6.29
N LEU A 100 -6.89 -0.32 6.09
CA LEU A 100 -6.54 0.83 5.26
C LEU A 100 -6.88 0.61 3.79
N VAL A 101 -6.59 -0.59 3.23
CA VAL A 101 -7.00 -0.96 1.86
C VAL A 101 -8.52 -0.79 1.70
N SER A 102 -9.30 -1.36 2.64
CA SER A 102 -10.75 -1.24 2.60
C SER A 102 -11.23 0.22 2.68
N GLN A 103 -10.61 1.04 3.53
CA GLN A 103 -10.99 2.44 3.67
C GLN A 103 -10.63 3.27 2.42
N LEU A 104 -9.50 2.99 1.78
CA LEU A 104 -9.10 3.66 0.54
C LEU A 104 -9.96 3.22 -0.64
N GLU A 105 -10.23 1.91 -0.79
CA GLU A 105 -11.06 1.34 -1.85
C GLU A 105 -12.46 1.94 -1.88
N TYR A 106 -13.04 2.20 -0.72
CA TYR A 106 -14.39 2.77 -0.60
C TYR A 106 -14.39 4.29 -0.34
N GLU A 107 -13.25 4.98 -0.53
CA GLU A 107 -13.09 6.43 -0.31
C GLU A 107 -13.53 6.91 1.08
N MET A 108 -13.44 6.03 2.09
CA MET A 108 -13.80 6.34 3.47
C MET A 108 -12.64 6.97 4.27
N GLN A 109 -11.42 6.92 3.72
CA GLN A 109 -10.23 7.52 4.31
C GLN A 109 -10.08 8.95 3.78
N PRO A 110 -10.30 9.98 4.60
CA PRO A 110 -9.98 11.34 4.18
C PRO A 110 -8.46 11.46 4.02
N LEU A 111 -8.01 11.93 2.85
CA LEU A 111 -6.60 12.21 2.61
C LEU A 111 -6.23 13.55 3.23
N HIS A 112 -5.17 13.57 3.99
CA HIS A 112 -4.55 14.80 4.50
C HIS A 112 -3.50 15.28 3.50
N LYS A 113 -3.96 15.78 2.32
CA LYS A 113 -3.08 16.29 1.28
C LYS A 113 -2.47 17.62 1.73
N GLU A 114 -1.15 17.71 1.65
CA GLU A 114 -0.36 18.91 1.91
C GLU A 114 0.77 19.03 0.87
N PRO A 115 1.36 20.23 0.67
CA PRO A 115 2.51 20.37 -0.21
C PRO A 115 3.73 19.62 0.34
N VAL A 116 4.13 18.51 -0.32
CA VAL A 116 5.24 17.66 0.10
C VAL A 116 6.38 17.72 -0.90
N ARG A 117 7.59 18.04 -0.44
CA ARG A 117 8.82 17.91 -1.23
C ARG A 117 9.26 16.44 -1.22
N LEU A 118 9.10 15.78 -2.37
CA LEU A 118 9.33 14.34 -2.49
C LEU A 118 10.80 13.94 -2.28
N SER A 119 11.78 14.76 -2.71
CA SER A 119 13.21 14.51 -2.47
C SER A 119 13.52 14.42 -0.97
N LYS A 120 12.94 15.30 -0.16
CA LYS A 120 13.08 15.28 1.31
C LYS A 120 12.43 14.05 1.92
N LEU A 121 11.22 13.68 1.44
CA LEU A 121 10.49 12.50 1.90
C LEU A 121 11.31 11.21 1.70
N LEU A 122 11.85 11.01 0.49
CA LEU A 122 12.65 9.82 0.15
C LEU A 122 13.93 9.74 0.97
N ARG A 123 14.67 10.85 1.12
CA ARG A 123 15.89 10.89 1.92
C ARG A 123 15.63 10.65 3.41
N SER A 124 14.53 11.24 3.95
CA SER A 124 14.14 10.98 5.34
C SER A 124 13.80 9.52 5.55
N TYR A 125 13.00 8.91 4.66
CA TYR A 125 12.66 7.50 4.74
C TYR A 125 13.91 6.60 4.72
N ALA A 126 14.83 6.83 3.79
CA ALA A 126 16.05 6.05 3.70
C ALA A 126 16.94 6.21 4.94
N ALA A 127 17.07 7.43 5.48
CA ALA A 127 17.82 7.68 6.70
C ALA A 127 17.21 6.98 7.91
N ASP A 128 15.88 7.03 8.06
CA ASP A 128 15.17 6.35 9.15
C ASP A 128 15.36 4.83 9.08
N LEU A 129 15.30 4.24 7.87
CA LEU A 129 15.52 2.82 7.65
C LEU A 129 16.97 2.41 7.97
N LEU A 130 17.96 3.19 7.56
CA LEU A 130 19.37 2.96 7.89
C LEU A 130 19.62 3.04 9.40
N ASN A 131 19.02 4.01 10.09
CA ASN A 131 19.11 4.16 11.53
C ASN A 131 18.44 3.00 12.30
N ALA A 132 17.34 2.47 11.77
CA ALA A 132 16.66 1.30 12.32
C ALA A 132 17.41 -0.01 12.09
N GLY A 133 18.36 -0.03 11.16
CA GLY A 133 19.14 -1.20 10.76
C GLY A 133 18.43 -2.03 9.68
N ILE A 134 18.82 -1.83 8.44
CA ILE A 134 18.30 -2.59 7.27
C ILE A 134 18.83 -4.05 7.21
N GLY A 135 19.80 -4.39 8.07
CA GLY A 135 20.53 -5.64 8.06
C GLY A 135 21.81 -5.58 7.20
N GLU A 136 22.79 -6.39 7.54
CA GLU A 136 24.12 -6.37 6.89
C GLU A 136 24.10 -6.82 5.42
N LYS A 137 23.06 -7.52 5.00
CA LYS A 137 22.93 -8.11 3.65
C LYS A 137 22.22 -7.20 2.65
N HIS A 138 21.63 -6.11 3.10
CA HIS A 138 20.87 -5.21 2.24
C HIS A 138 21.48 -3.82 2.28
N SER A 139 21.45 -3.13 1.15
CA SER A 139 21.79 -1.71 1.07
C SER A 139 20.61 -0.90 0.55
N ILE A 140 20.58 0.40 0.84
CA ILE A 140 19.59 1.32 0.28
C ILE A 140 20.29 2.57 -0.21
N GLY A 141 20.02 2.95 -1.47
CA GLY A 141 20.48 4.17 -2.10
C GLY A 141 19.33 5.08 -2.51
N VAL A 142 19.57 6.39 -2.51
CA VAL A 142 18.60 7.39 -2.99
C VAL A 142 19.26 8.20 -4.10
N ASP A 143 18.62 8.20 -5.27
CA ASP A 143 19.01 8.99 -6.43
C ASP A 143 17.87 9.95 -6.81
N VAL A 144 18.20 11.23 -6.95
CA VAL A 144 17.21 12.28 -7.26
C VAL A 144 17.75 13.08 -8.44
N SER A 145 17.01 13.10 -9.53
CA SER A 145 17.39 13.94 -10.68
C SER A 145 17.37 15.42 -10.29
N SER A 146 18.25 16.22 -10.91
CA SER A 146 18.37 17.67 -10.62
C SER A 146 17.04 18.41 -10.81
N GLU A 147 16.25 17.98 -11.78
CA GLU A 147 14.94 18.53 -12.09
C GLU A 147 13.91 18.20 -11.00
N ALA A 148 14.02 17.02 -10.37
CA ALA A 148 13.09 16.55 -9.35
C ALA A 148 13.46 17.02 -7.93
N GLU A 149 14.64 17.63 -7.72
CA GLU A 149 15.09 18.07 -6.40
C GLU A 149 14.13 19.05 -5.72
N THR A 150 13.44 19.87 -6.49
CA THR A 150 12.48 20.86 -6.02
C THR A 150 11.03 20.43 -6.22
N ALA A 151 10.78 19.19 -6.67
CA ALA A 151 9.42 18.72 -6.94
C ALA A 151 8.58 18.68 -5.67
N VAL A 152 7.44 19.38 -5.71
CA VAL A 152 6.43 19.42 -4.65
C VAL A 152 5.11 18.97 -5.25
N ILE A 153 4.43 18.05 -4.58
CA ILE A 153 3.07 17.62 -4.94
C ILE A 153 2.14 17.72 -3.73
N GLU A 154 0.85 17.89 -3.98
CA GLU A 154 -0.19 17.80 -2.95
C GLU A 154 -0.48 16.33 -2.65
N CYS A 155 0.03 15.80 -1.54
CA CYS A 155 -0.18 14.41 -1.16
C CYS A 155 -0.22 14.21 0.36
N ASP A 156 -0.74 13.07 0.80
CA ASP A 156 -0.59 12.60 2.18
C ASP A 156 0.78 11.93 2.35
N ALA A 157 1.72 12.66 2.96
CA ALA A 157 3.09 12.23 3.15
C ALA A 157 3.22 10.88 3.89
N ARG A 158 2.30 10.60 4.84
CA ARG A 158 2.31 9.35 5.62
C ARG A 158 1.91 8.17 4.76
N LEU A 159 0.91 8.33 3.90
CA LEU A 159 0.47 7.28 2.98
C LEU A 159 1.52 7.01 1.90
N ILE A 160 2.12 8.05 1.33
CA ILE A 160 3.21 7.87 0.35
C ILE A 160 4.42 7.18 1.00
N SER A 161 4.82 7.58 2.22
CA SER A 161 5.89 6.87 2.96
C SER A 161 5.54 5.42 3.24
N ARG A 162 4.26 5.11 3.55
CA ARG A 162 3.80 3.73 3.76
C ARG A 162 3.86 2.91 2.46
N ALA A 163 3.51 3.50 1.32
CA ALA A 163 3.65 2.84 0.02
C ALA A 163 5.12 2.50 -0.28
N ILE A 164 6.03 3.45 -0.10
CA ILE A 164 7.47 3.23 -0.25
C ILE A 164 7.94 2.13 0.70
N GLY A 165 7.53 2.17 1.97
CA GLY A 165 7.86 1.18 2.98
C GLY A 165 7.43 -0.23 2.63
N ASN A 166 6.22 -0.41 2.09
CA ASN A 166 5.73 -1.70 1.61
C ASN A 166 6.58 -2.23 0.44
N LEU A 167 6.96 -1.37 -0.51
CA LEU A 167 7.80 -1.78 -1.64
C LEU A 167 9.20 -2.18 -1.18
N VAL A 168 9.84 -1.40 -0.31
CA VAL A 168 11.15 -1.70 0.26
C VAL A 168 11.11 -3.00 1.08
N GLN A 169 10.07 -3.18 1.90
CA GLN A 169 9.92 -4.41 2.69
C GLN A 169 9.70 -5.64 1.79
N ASN A 170 9.00 -5.48 0.66
CA ASN A 170 8.88 -6.54 -0.33
C ASN A 170 10.24 -6.94 -0.91
N SER A 171 11.08 -5.96 -1.28
CA SER A 171 12.44 -6.23 -1.77
C SER A 171 13.26 -7.00 -0.73
N ILE A 172 13.20 -6.61 0.55
CA ILE A 172 13.90 -7.31 1.65
C ILE A 172 13.38 -8.74 1.81
N ASN A 173 12.06 -8.92 1.86
CA ASN A 173 11.43 -10.22 2.14
C ASN A 173 11.66 -11.24 1.02
N HIS A 174 11.68 -10.78 -0.24
CA HIS A 174 11.89 -11.64 -1.40
C HIS A 174 13.36 -11.94 -1.69
N ASN A 175 14.30 -11.21 -1.06
CA ASN A 175 15.72 -11.37 -1.23
C ASN A 175 16.43 -11.68 0.11
N PRO A 176 16.17 -12.84 0.76
CA PRO A 176 16.75 -13.16 2.07
C PRO A 176 18.27 -13.34 2.04
N GLN A 177 18.85 -13.52 0.84
CA GLN A 177 20.31 -13.58 0.67
C GLN A 177 20.96 -12.19 0.61
N GLY A 178 20.15 -11.15 0.45
CA GLY A 178 20.54 -9.75 0.30
C GLY A 178 20.25 -9.18 -1.08
N CYS A 179 20.09 -7.89 -1.14
CA CYS A 179 19.99 -7.11 -2.39
C CYS A 179 20.30 -5.63 -2.12
N ASP A 180 20.62 -4.92 -3.19
CA ASP A 180 20.70 -3.46 -3.19
C ASP A 180 19.35 -2.89 -3.59
N ILE A 181 18.84 -1.94 -2.81
CA ILE A 181 17.55 -1.29 -3.02
C ILE A 181 17.82 0.16 -3.45
N PHE A 182 17.17 0.58 -4.53
CA PHE A 182 17.34 1.90 -5.11
C PHE A 182 16.00 2.65 -5.06
N LEU A 183 16.00 3.80 -4.39
CA LEU A 183 14.93 4.77 -4.43
C LEU A 183 15.32 5.86 -5.42
N SER A 184 14.57 6.06 -6.49
CA SER A 184 14.84 7.18 -7.38
C SER A 184 13.63 8.10 -7.55
N LEU A 185 13.92 9.38 -7.79
CA LEU A 185 12.93 10.41 -8.04
C LEU A 185 13.31 11.14 -9.34
N ASP A 186 12.41 11.04 -10.29
CA ASP A 186 12.52 11.70 -11.58
C ASP A 186 11.29 12.53 -11.88
N CYS A 187 11.43 13.54 -12.73
CA CYS A 187 10.29 14.31 -13.21
C CYS A 187 10.35 14.54 -14.71
N SER A 188 9.19 14.59 -15.31
CA SER A 188 8.96 15.02 -16.69
C SER A 188 8.35 16.43 -16.72
N SER A 189 7.80 16.85 -17.86
CA SER A 189 7.12 18.13 -18.00
C SER A 189 5.83 18.23 -17.17
N GLU A 190 5.14 17.11 -16.95
CA GLU A 190 3.79 17.06 -16.35
C GLU A 190 3.69 16.12 -15.16
N ASP A 191 4.65 15.20 -14.99
CA ASP A 191 4.59 14.13 -14.00
C ASP A 191 5.89 14.07 -13.19
N VAL A 192 5.76 13.58 -11.96
CA VAL A 192 6.88 13.15 -11.11
C VAL A 192 6.73 11.67 -10.80
N SER A 193 7.84 10.95 -10.83
CA SER A 193 7.86 9.51 -10.62
C SER A 193 8.79 9.12 -9.48
N ILE A 194 8.25 8.38 -8.51
CA ILE A 194 9.01 7.68 -7.47
C ILE A 194 9.22 6.25 -7.95
N THR A 195 10.47 5.81 -8.01
CA THR A 195 10.81 4.42 -8.35
C THR A 195 11.44 3.73 -7.14
N VAL A 196 10.96 2.53 -6.85
CA VAL A 196 11.59 1.59 -5.91
C VAL A 196 12.03 0.39 -6.71
N ALA A 197 13.33 0.11 -6.73
CA ALA A 197 13.91 -1.00 -7.47
C ALA A 197 14.87 -1.80 -6.60
N ASP A 198 15.05 -3.09 -6.90
CA ASP A 198 16.10 -3.93 -6.33
C ASP A 198 16.81 -4.72 -7.44
N ASN A 199 18.01 -5.19 -7.14
CA ASN A 199 18.81 -6.06 -8.01
C ASN A 199 18.69 -7.56 -7.64
N GLY A 200 17.59 -7.94 -6.98
CA GLY A 200 17.37 -9.27 -6.45
C GLY A 200 16.89 -10.30 -7.48
N VAL A 201 16.20 -11.34 -6.98
CA VAL A 201 15.80 -12.52 -7.78
C VAL A 201 14.80 -12.20 -8.89
N GLY A 202 14.09 -11.08 -8.81
CA GLY A 202 13.06 -10.71 -9.78
C GLY A 202 11.89 -11.70 -9.83
N MET A 203 11.05 -11.55 -10.85
CA MET A 203 9.81 -12.31 -11.01
C MET A 203 9.61 -12.76 -12.46
N SER A 204 8.97 -13.92 -12.65
CA SER A 204 8.61 -14.40 -14.00
C SER A 204 7.47 -13.56 -14.60
N ALA A 205 7.44 -13.47 -15.94
CA ALA A 205 6.38 -12.77 -16.66
C ALA A 205 4.97 -13.32 -16.37
N GLU A 206 4.88 -14.61 -16.04
CA GLU A 206 3.64 -15.31 -15.71
C GLU A 206 3.11 -14.81 -14.35
N LYS A 207 3.98 -14.75 -13.33
CA LYS A 207 3.66 -14.24 -12.01
C LYS A 207 3.39 -12.73 -12.01
N LEU A 208 4.06 -11.98 -12.88
CA LEU A 208 3.80 -10.55 -13.07
C LEU A 208 2.40 -10.31 -13.62
N ARG A 209 1.98 -11.10 -14.65
CA ARG A 209 0.62 -11.05 -15.20
C ARG A 209 -0.43 -11.40 -14.15
N GLU A 210 -0.21 -12.43 -13.34
CA GLU A 210 -1.14 -12.77 -12.26
C GLU A 210 -1.34 -11.62 -11.26
N LEU A 211 -0.29 -10.85 -10.96
CA LEU A 211 -0.37 -9.66 -10.10
C LEU A 211 -1.11 -8.48 -10.75
N GLU A 212 -1.04 -8.37 -12.09
CA GLU A 212 -1.75 -7.33 -12.84
C GLU A 212 -3.21 -7.69 -13.07
N GLU A 213 -3.53 -8.97 -13.35
CA GLU A 213 -4.86 -9.46 -13.73
C GLU A 213 -5.79 -9.70 -12.52
N LYS A 214 -5.24 -9.88 -11.30
CA LYS A 214 -6.06 -10.07 -10.08
C LYS A 214 -6.22 -8.75 -9.31
N PRO A 215 -7.14 -7.87 -9.74
CA PRO A 215 -7.27 -6.54 -9.13
C PRO A 215 -7.91 -6.56 -7.75
N HIS A 216 -8.63 -7.63 -7.36
CA HIS A 216 -9.40 -7.66 -6.13
C HIS A 216 -9.14 -8.93 -5.30
N TYR A 217 -8.43 -8.74 -4.19
CA TYR A 217 -8.24 -9.69 -3.12
C TYR A 217 -9.54 -10.39 -2.67
N MET A 218 -10.69 -9.73 -2.81
CA MET A 218 -11.99 -10.20 -2.33
C MET A 218 -12.78 -11.02 -3.36
N GLU A 219 -12.34 -11.10 -4.61
CA GLU A 219 -12.98 -11.88 -5.68
C GLU A 219 -12.30 -13.22 -5.93
N SER A 220 -11.15 -13.49 -5.31
CA SER A 220 -10.45 -14.75 -5.45
C SER A 220 -11.16 -15.85 -4.65
N THR A 221 -11.66 -16.84 -5.36
CA THR A 221 -12.21 -18.10 -4.80
C THR A 221 -11.12 -19.10 -4.42
N ASP A 222 -9.85 -18.74 -4.53
CA ASP A 222 -8.72 -19.61 -4.26
C ASP A 222 -8.43 -19.66 -2.75
N GLU A 223 -8.69 -20.82 -2.11
CA GLU A 223 -8.51 -21.07 -0.67
C GLU A 223 -7.05 -20.96 -0.18
N ARG A 224 -6.08 -20.77 -1.11
CA ARG A 224 -4.65 -20.67 -0.83
C ARG A 224 -4.09 -19.27 -1.01
N LEU A 225 -4.87 -18.24 -0.79
CA LEU A 225 -4.39 -16.87 -0.80
C LEU A 225 -3.29 -16.69 0.25
N ASP A 226 -2.06 -16.59 -0.22
CA ASP A 226 -0.95 -16.15 0.62
C ASP A 226 -1.13 -14.64 0.88
N LEU A 227 -1.96 -14.35 1.90
CA LEU A 227 -2.32 -13.01 2.39
C LEU A 227 -1.11 -12.09 2.56
N ARG A 228 0.08 -12.68 2.71
CA ARG A 228 1.32 -11.97 2.98
C ARG A 228 1.90 -11.28 1.75
N HIS A 229 1.68 -11.82 0.55
CA HIS A 229 2.34 -11.35 -0.67
C HIS A 229 1.46 -10.43 -1.53
N GLY A 230 0.13 -10.47 -1.35
CA GLY A 230 -0.80 -9.66 -2.16
C GLY A 230 -1.20 -8.33 -1.52
N LEU A 231 -1.34 -8.30 -0.18
CA LEU A 231 -1.92 -7.15 0.52
C LEU A 231 -1.03 -5.90 0.47
N GLY A 232 0.30 -6.06 0.60
CA GLY A 232 1.22 -4.92 0.55
C GLY A 232 1.20 -4.20 -0.79
N LEU A 233 1.19 -4.96 -1.90
CA LEU A 233 1.16 -4.38 -3.24
C LEU A 233 -0.21 -3.76 -3.58
N LEU A 234 -1.30 -4.41 -3.11
CA LEU A 234 -2.65 -3.86 -3.21
C LEU A 234 -2.75 -2.53 -2.46
N LEU A 235 -2.19 -2.47 -1.24
CA LEU A 235 -2.15 -1.22 -0.46
C LEU A 235 -1.39 -0.12 -1.21
N VAL A 236 -0.24 -0.43 -1.81
CA VAL A 236 0.50 0.55 -2.64
C VAL A 236 -0.37 1.05 -3.78
N ARG A 237 -1.04 0.16 -4.50
CA ARG A 237 -1.95 0.52 -5.60
C ARG A 237 -3.06 1.44 -5.11
N GLN A 238 -3.76 1.10 -4.03
CA GLN A 238 -4.84 1.91 -3.47
C GLN A 238 -4.35 3.29 -3.00
N ILE A 239 -3.17 3.37 -2.39
CA ILE A 239 -2.57 4.66 -2.00
C ILE A 239 -2.30 5.52 -3.24
N VAL A 240 -1.72 4.94 -4.30
CA VAL A 240 -1.38 5.67 -5.53
C VAL A 240 -2.64 6.15 -6.25
N GLU A 241 -3.65 5.29 -6.39
CA GLU A 241 -4.94 5.62 -7.00
C GLU A 241 -5.68 6.71 -6.21
N ALA A 242 -5.66 6.67 -4.87
CA ALA A 242 -6.24 7.72 -4.03
C ALA A 242 -5.55 9.09 -4.18
N HIS A 243 -4.33 9.10 -4.72
CA HIS A 243 -3.58 10.31 -5.06
C HIS A 243 -3.65 10.64 -6.56
N ASP A 244 -4.60 10.06 -7.30
CA ASP A 244 -4.77 10.24 -8.75
C ASP A 244 -3.51 9.85 -9.56
N GLY A 245 -2.68 8.95 -9.00
CA GLY A 245 -1.45 8.45 -9.60
C GLY A 245 -1.63 7.15 -10.36
N ILE A 246 -0.53 6.69 -10.96
CA ILE A 246 -0.46 5.44 -11.72
C ILE A 246 0.70 4.61 -11.18
N MET A 247 0.47 3.32 -10.97
CA MET A 247 1.49 2.36 -10.57
C MET A 247 1.81 1.42 -11.73
N LYS A 248 3.11 1.26 -12.01
CA LYS A 248 3.64 0.31 -13.00
C LYS A 248 4.67 -0.59 -12.34
N ILE A 249 4.65 -1.88 -12.69
CA ILE A 249 5.62 -2.86 -12.22
C ILE A 249 6.42 -3.39 -13.41
N GLU A 250 7.72 -3.51 -13.23
CA GLU A 250 8.65 -4.10 -14.19
C GLU A 250 9.52 -5.11 -13.45
N SER A 251 9.63 -6.32 -13.96
CA SER A 251 10.50 -7.35 -13.39
C SER A 251 10.91 -8.37 -14.44
N THR A 252 12.13 -8.87 -14.27
CA THR A 252 12.66 -9.98 -15.07
C THR A 252 13.38 -10.94 -14.13
N PRO A 253 13.29 -12.26 -14.29
CA PRO A 253 14.02 -13.21 -13.47
C PRO A 253 15.51 -12.87 -13.43
N GLN A 254 16.09 -12.87 -12.22
CA GLN A 254 17.51 -12.58 -11.93
C GLN A 254 17.98 -11.16 -12.31
N SER A 255 17.05 -10.25 -12.61
CA SER A 255 17.35 -8.84 -12.95
C SER A 255 16.68 -7.84 -12.01
N GLY A 256 16.08 -8.37 -10.93
CA GLY A 256 15.45 -7.55 -9.91
C GLY A 256 13.98 -7.21 -10.19
N TYR A 257 13.46 -6.37 -9.32
CA TYR A 257 12.08 -5.92 -9.33
C TYR A 257 12.05 -4.39 -9.26
N LYS A 258 11.15 -3.77 -10.01
CA LYS A 258 11.04 -2.32 -10.10
C LYS A 258 9.57 -1.92 -10.09
N THR A 259 9.20 -1.02 -9.19
CA THR A 259 7.88 -0.39 -9.15
C THR A 259 8.02 1.12 -9.35
N ILE A 260 7.21 1.66 -10.25
CA ILE A 260 7.18 3.07 -10.60
C ILE A 260 5.83 3.63 -10.19
N LEU A 261 5.85 4.66 -9.34
CA LEU A 261 4.68 5.40 -8.87
C LEU A 261 4.72 6.78 -9.51
N THR A 262 3.78 7.06 -10.40
CA THR A 262 3.72 8.31 -11.17
C THR A 262 2.57 9.18 -10.69
N PHE A 263 2.85 10.45 -10.41
CA PHE A 263 1.89 11.44 -9.96
C PHE A 263 1.94 12.67 -10.86
N ARG A 264 0.81 13.34 -11.05
CA ARG A 264 0.78 14.62 -11.76
C ARG A 264 1.56 15.69 -11.00
N TRP A 265 2.40 16.41 -11.72
CA TRP A 265 3.20 17.49 -11.18
C TRP A 265 2.94 18.79 -11.96
N PRO A 266 1.94 19.61 -11.54
CA PRO A 266 1.75 20.91 -12.17
C PRO A 266 2.95 21.83 -11.83
N ARG A 267 3.78 22.15 -12.81
CA ARG A 267 4.94 23.08 -12.66
C ARG A 267 4.56 24.49 -12.15
N SER A 268 3.29 24.78 -11.96
CA SER A 268 2.75 26.09 -11.57
C SER A 268 2.78 26.37 -10.06
N LEU A 269 3.24 25.46 -9.22
CA LEU A 269 3.49 25.70 -7.79
C LEU A 269 4.96 26.08 -7.58
N LYS A 270 5.37 27.24 -8.15
CA LYS A 270 6.62 27.92 -7.81
C LYS A 270 6.37 28.98 -6.75
#